data_e2b5d50131bf0444506b1b2db9c50b19
#
_entry.id   e2b5d50131bf0444506b1b2db9c50b19
#
_cell.length_a   1.000
_cell.length_b   1.000
_cell.length_c   1.000
_cell.angle_alpha   90.00
_cell.angle_beta   90.00
_cell.angle_gamma   90.00
#
_symmetry.space_group_name_H-M   'P 1'
#
loop_
_entity.id
_entity.type
_entity.pdbx_description
1 polymer ?
#
loop_
_entity_poly.entity_id
_entity_poly.type
_entity_poly.pdbx_seq_one_letter_code
_entity_poly.pdbx_strand_id
1 'polypeptide(L)'
;MLEITGLTRSYGAHLAIEGVNLHVDDGELVTIVGPSGCGKSTLLRCIAGLLRPTGGQVVLDGTPVTGVPDGLAVVFQDYSRSLYPWMSVAGNVALPLRARRGDREKPGRAARRAAALAALESVGLADTAGKYAWQLSGGMQQRVAIARALACDPVLLLMDEPFGSVDAQTREDLEDLLLRVRAERDITILLVTHDIDESVYTGDRVVVLTRGPGRVRAELTVDLPGPRDQISTRELREFARLRGEVSRLVRERAPDATGRAAG
;
A
#
# COMPACT_ATOMS: atom_id res chain seq x y z
N MET A 1 -1.24 -8.10 -14.37
CA MET A 1 -0.62 -8.14 -13.02
C MET A 1 -1.63 -8.42 -11.90
N LEU A 2 -2.37 -7.46 -11.30
CA LEU A 2 -3.42 -7.72 -10.30
C LEU A 2 -4.81 -7.50 -10.90
N GLU A 3 -5.70 -8.47 -10.78
CA GLU A 3 -7.09 -8.39 -11.21
C GLU A 3 -8.02 -8.69 -10.05
N ILE A 4 -9.00 -7.84 -9.82
CA ILE A 4 -10.04 -7.98 -8.81
C ILE A 4 -11.39 -7.94 -9.52
N THR A 5 -12.18 -8.99 -9.34
CA THR A 5 -13.48 -9.12 -10.01
C THR A 5 -14.58 -9.37 -8.98
N GLY A 6 -15.52 -8.43 -8.86
CA GLY A 6 -16.70 -8.55 -8.02
C GLY A 6 -16.41 -8.77 -6.53
N LEU A 7 -15.25 -8.29 -6.04
CA LEU A 7 -14.79 -8.56 -4.68
C LEU A 7 -15.81 -8.06 -3.65
N THR A 8 -16.29 -8.98 -2.83
CA THR A 8 -17.25 -8.71 -1.78
C THR A 8 -16.78 -9.30 -0.45
N ARG A 9 -16.96 -8.55 0.64
CA ARG A 9 -16.64 -9.04 1.98
C ARG A 9 -17.65 -8.57 2.99
N SER A 10 -18.27 -9.55 3.69
CA SER A 10 -19.19 -9.35 4.80
C SER A 10 -18.61 -9.89 6.12
N TYR A 11 -18.96 -9.26 7.22
CA TYR A 11 -18.75 -9.71 8.60
C TYR A 11 -20.10 -9.90 9.26
N GLY A 12 -20.62 -11.14 9.25
CA GLY A 12 -22.00 -11.38 9.62
C GLY A 12 -22.95 -10.58 8.73
N ALA A 13 -23.82 -9.76 9.33
CA ALA A 13 -24.75 -8.89 8.62
C ALA A 13 -24.10 -7.58 8.08
N HIS A 14 -22.88 -7.26 8.48
CA HIS A 14 -22.19 -6.03 8.05
C HIS A 14 -21.45 -6.26 6.73
N LEU A 15 -21.86 -5.56 5.68
CA LEU A 15 -21.22 -5.56 4.37
C LEU A 15 -20.15 -4.47 4.34
N ALA A 16 -18.86 -4.87 4.33
CA ALA A 16 -17.74 -3.95 4.35
C ALA A 16 -17.29 -3.53 2.94
N ILE A 17 -17.24 -4.48 2.01
CA ILE A 17 -16.86 -4.29 0.59
C ILE A 17 -17.92 -4.94 -0.27
N GLU A 18 -18.31 -4.28 -1.36
CA GLU A 18 -19.34 -4.77 -2.27
C GLU A 18 -18.97 -4.58 -3.74
N GLY A 19 -18.76 -5.71 -4.41
CA GLY A 19 -18.62 -5.76 -5.87
C GLY A 19 -17.47 -4.93 -6.43
N VAL A 20 -16.35 -4.84 -5.72
CA VAL A 20 -15.17 -4.08 -6.19
C VAL A 20 -14.55 -4.79 -7.38
N ASN A 21 -14.41 -4.05 -8.49
CA ASN A 21 -13.60 -4.41 -9.64
C ASN A 21 -12.44 -3.44 -9.72
N LEU A 22 -11.22 -3.96 -9.92
CA LEU A 22 -10.01 -3.16 -10.04
C LEU A 22 -8.96 -3.95 -10.80
N HIS A 23 -8.28 -3.30 -11.73
CA HIS A 23 -7.10 -3.81 -12.38
C HIS A 23 -5.90 -2.94 -12.03
N VAL A 24 -4.72 -3.54 -11.84
CA VAL A 24 -3.46 -2.82 -11.62
C VAL A 24 -2.42 -3.40 -12.55
N ASP A 25 -1.80 -2.54 -13.37
CA ASP A 25 -0.75 -2.91 -14.31
C ASP A 25 0.60 -3.14 -13.61
N ASP A 26 1.52 -3.83 -14.31
CA ASP A 26 2.89 -4.00 -13.83
C ASP A 26 3.57 -2.63 -13.71
N GLY A 27 4.31 -2.41 -12.62
CA GLY A 27 5.02 -1.16 -12.34
C GLY A 27 4.11 0.03 -11.98
N GLU A 28 2.78 -0.12 -11.99
CA GLU A 28 1.83 0.95 -11.63
C GLU A 28 1.81 1.21 -10.12
N LEU A 29 1.69 2.49 -9.72
CA LEU A 29 1.36 2.88 -8.35
C LEU A 29 -0.09 3.36 -8.32
N VAL A 30 -0.97 2.51 -7.77
CA VAL A 30 -2.37 2.84 -7.57
C VAL A 30 -2.61 3.22 -6.13
N THR A 31 -3.24 4.37 -5.91
CA THR A 31 -3.66 4.81 -4.58
C THR A 31 -5.15 4.59 -4.39
N ILE A 32 -5.55 4.11 -3.22
CA ILE A 32 -6.96 3.90 -2.86
C ILE A 32 -7.32 4.85 -1.73
N VAL A 33 -8.26 5.74 -1.98
CA VAL A 33 -8.76 6.70 -1.00
C VAL A 33 -10.24 6.49 -0.72
N GLY A 34 -10.69 6.98 0.43
CA GLY A 34 -12.10 6.93 0.80
C GLY A 34 -12.31 7.23 2.27
N PRO A 35 -13.56 7.48 2.71
CA PRO A 35 -13.88 7.80 4.09
C PRO A 35 -13.41 6.74 5.08
N SER A 36 -13.17 7.14 6.34
CA SER A 36 -12.85 6.18 7.41
C SER A 36 -13.95 5.14 7.53
N GLY A 37 -13.57 3.87 7.70
CA GLY A 37 -14.49 2.74 7.83
C GLY A 37 -15.12 2.27 6.51
N CYS A 38 -14.73 2.79 5.34
CA CYS A 38 -15.29 2.35 4.07
C CYS A 38 -14.76 0.98 3.57
N GLY A 39 -13.86 0.34 4.32
CA GLY A 39 -13.37 -1.00 3.99
C GLY A 39 -12.01 -1.07 3.30
N LYS A 40 -11.22 0.02 3.22
CA LYS A 40 -9.90 0.05 2.58
C LYS A 40 -8.96 -1.05 3.08
N SER A 41 -8.74 -1.14 4.39
CA SER A 41 -7.90 -2.19 4.99
C SER A 41 -8.48 -3.59 4.81
N THR A 42 -9.83 -3.72 4.73
CA THR A 42 -10.49 -4.99 4.41
C THR A 42 -10.17 -5.41 2.98
N LEU A 43 -10.27 -4.49 2.02
CA LEU A 43 -9.92 -4.70 0.63
C LEU A 43 -8.46 -5.15 0.51
N LEU A 44 -7.53 -4.41 1.11
CA LEU A 44 -6.11 -4.71 1.10
C LEU A 44 -5.81 -6.10 1.70
N ARG A 45 -6.46 -6.48 2.82
CA ARG A 45 -6.31 -7.81 3.42
C ARG A 45 -6.86 -8.94 2.54
N CYS A 46 -7.92 -8.69 1.77
CA CYS A 46 -8.42 -9.64 0.80
C CYS A 46 -7.43 -9.83 -0.34
N ILE A 47 -6.85 -8.75 -0.88
CA ILE A 47 -5.82 -8.78 -1.92
C ILE A 47 -4.58 -9.52 -1.43
N ALA A 48 -4.17 -9.28 -0.18
CA ALA A 48 -3.03 -9.96 0.44
C ALA A 48 -3.25 -11.46 0.71
N GLY A 49 -4.46 -11.98 0.50
CA GLY A 49 -4.80 -13.37 0.86
C GLY A 49 -4.86 -13.62 2.37
N LEU A 50 -4.83 -12.56 3.18
CA LEU A 50 -4.95 -12.62 4.64
C LEU A 50 -6.40 -12.75 5.11
N LEU A 51 -7.34 -12.39 4.25
CA LEU A 51 -8.77 -12.44 4.50
C LEU A 51 -9.48 -13.01 3.27
N ARG A 52 -10.24 -14.08 3.46
CA ARG A 52 -10.97 -14.70 2.35
C ARG A 52 -12.18 -13.84 1.96
N PRO A 53 -12.37 -13.47 0.68
CA PRO A 53 -13.58 -12.81 0.21
C PRO A 53 -14.83 -13.66 0.49
N THR A 54 -15.99 -13.02 0.64
CA THR A 54 -17.29 -13.72 0.68
C THR A 54 -17.91 -13.86 -0.71
N GLY A 55 -17.41 -13.11 -1.69
CA GLY A 55 -17.77 -13.18 -3.11
C GLY A 55 -16.72 -12.53 -3.99
N GLY A 56 -16.74 -12.87 -5.28
CA GLY A 56 -15.74 -12.42 -6.23
C GLY A 56 -14.40 -13.12 -6.06
N GLN A 57 -13.39 -12.60 -6.75
CA GLN A 57 -12.04 -13.18 -6.74
C GLN A 57 -10.95 -12.11 -6.87
N VAL A 58 -9.75 -12.49 -6.44
CA VAL A 58 -8.50 -11.77 -6.66
C VAL A 58 -7.56 -12.70 -7.41
N VAL A 59 -6.93 -12.21 -8.45
CA VAL A 59 -5.94 -12.92 -9.26
C VAL A 59 -4.67 -12.09 -9.32
N LEU A 60 -3.54 -12.69 -9.01
CA LEU A 60 -2.21 -12.09 -9.10
C LEU A 60 -1.38 -12.89 -10.12
N ASP A 61 -0.90 -12.26 -11.16
CA ASP A 61 -0.15 -12.89 -12.26
C ASP A 61 -0.85 -14.16 -12.82
N GLY A 62 -2.15 -14.07 -13.08
CA GLY A 62 -2.96 -15.16 -13.58
C GLY A 62 -3.29 -16.24 -12.55
N THR A 63 -2.81 -16.13 -11.31
CA THR A 63 -3.01 -17.12 -10.25
C THR A 63 -4.04 -16.62 -9.21
N PRO A 64 -5.12 -17.36 -8.94
CA PRO A 64 -6.09 -16.99 -7.92
C PRO A 64 -5.46 -16.92 -6.52
N VAL A 65 -5.73 -15.84 -5.79
CA VAL A 65 -5.24 -15.60 -4.43
C VAL A 65 -6.14 -16.36 -3.44
N THR A 66 -5.68 -17.51 -2.97
CA THR A 66 -6.37 -18.36 -1.97
C THR A 66 -5.71 -18.35 -0.60
N GLY A 67 -4.56 -17.70 -0.46
CA GLY A 67 -3.72 -17.48 0.72
C GLY A 67 -2.70 -16.41 0.39
N VAL A 68 -1.73 -16.17 1.26
CA VAL A 68 -0.69 -15.17 0.98
C VAL A 68 0.18 -15.64 -0.20
N PRO A 69 0.15 -14.92 -1.35
CA PRO A 69 0.91 -15.33 -2.53
C PRO A 69 2.40 -15.05 -2.35
N ASP A 70 3.22 -15.84 -3.05
CA ASP A 70 4.64 -15.52 -3.20
C ASP A 70 4.78 -14.24 -4.06
N GLY A 71 5.81 -13.45 -3.77
CA GLY A 71 6.04 -12.19 -4.49
C GLY A 71 5.16 -11.01 -4.04
N LEU A 72 4.32 -11.19 -3.01
CA LEU A 72 3.57 -10.10 -2.40
C LEU A 72 4.15 -9.75 -1.03
N ALA A 73 4.31 -8.44 -0.77
CA ALA A 73 4.67 -7.93 0.54
C ALA A 73 3.66 -6.91 1.05
N VAL A 74 3.51 -6.82 2.38
CA VAL A 74 2.58 -5.88 3.02
C VAL A 74 3.31 -5.03 4.04
N VAL A 75 3.08 -3.72 3.97
CA VAL A 75 3.43 -2.74 5.02
C VAL A 75 2.15 -2.30 5.70
N PHE A 76 2.01 -2.64 6.98
CA PHE A 76 0.82 -2.30 7.77
C PHE A 76 0.94 -0.92 8.41
N GLN A 77 -0.21 -0.31 8.72
CA GLN A 77 -0.34 0.99 9.36
C GLN A 77 0.46 1.10 10.68
N ASP A 78 0.37 0.09 11.54
CA ASP A 78 1.11 0.05 12.80
C ASP A 78 2.45 -0.68 12.61
N TYR A 79 3.40 0.04 12.00
CA TYR A 79 4.75 -0.47 11.76
C TYR A 79 5.53 -0.70 13.06
N SER A 80 5.30 0.11 14.10
CA SER A 80 6.03 0.02 15.36
C SER A 80 5.78 -1.32 16.07
N ARG A 81 4.53 -1.81 16.05
CA ARG A 81 4.16 -3.14 16.56
C ARG A 81 4.56 -4.29 15.66
N SER A 82 4.88 -4.00 14.39
CA SER A 82 5.30 -5.02 13.44
C SER A 82 6.77 -5.38 13.53
N LEU A 83 7.61 -4.53 14.15
CA LEU A 83 9.03 -4.79 14.35
C LEU A 83 9.26 -5.54 15.67
N TYR A 84 10.10 -6.56 15.63
CA TYR A 84 10.44 -7.35 16.81
C TYR A 84 11.48 -6.61 17.67
N PRO A 85 11.13 -6.14 18.87
CA PRO A 85 12.01 -5.27 19.66
C PRO A 85 13.29 -5.96 20.16
N TRP A 86 13.29 -7.29 20.24
CA TRP A 86 14.46 -8.10 20.64
C TRP A 86 15.39 -8.45 19.47
N MET A 87 15.03 -8.08 18.25
CA MET A 87 15.85 -8.31 17.06
C MET A 87 16.52 -7.01 16.62
N SER A 88 17.75 -7.14 16.09
CA SER A 88 18.37 -6.00 15.40
C SER A 88 17.57 -5.58 14.17
N VAL A 89 17.80 -4.38 13.68
CA VAL A 89 17.22 -3.84 12.44
C VAL A 89 17.45 -4.81 11.28
N ALA A 90 18.70 -5.22 11.04
CA ALA A 90 19.00 -6.21 9.99
C ALA A 90 18.31 -7.56 10.27
N GLY A 91 18.15 -7.95 11.53
CA GLY A 91 17.42 -9.16 11.92
C GLY A 91 15.94 -9.09 11.55
N ASN A 92 15.29 -7.94 11.79
CA ASN A 92 13.90 -7.68 11.41
C ASN A 92 13.72 -7.73 9.90
N VAL A 93 14.62 -7.09 9.14
CA VAL A 93 14.55 -7.07 7.67
C VAL A 93 14.82 -8.45 7.07
N ALA A 94 15.74 -9.23 7.65
CA ALA A 94 16.04 -10.60 7.18
C ALA A 94 14.98 -11.64 7.56
N LEU A 95 14.05 -11.33 8.46
CA LEU A 95 13.12 -12.30 9.03
C LEU A 95 12.21 -12.97 7.99
N PRO A 96 11.55 -12.25 7.08
CA PRO A 96 10.66 -12.86 6.09
C PRO A 96 11.40 -13.84 5.16
N LEU A 97 12.69 -13.61 4.90
CA LEU A 97 13.50 -14.49 4.07
C LEU A 97 13.72 -15.89 4.67
N ARG A 98 13.45 -16.07 5.99
CA ARG A 98 13.50 -17.38 6.66
C ARG A 98 12.25 -18.20 6.40
N ALA A 99 11.12 -17.52 6.20
CA ALA A 99 9.79 -18.15 6.06
C ALA A 99 9.36 -18.30 4.60
N ARG A 100 10.23 -17.99 3.63
CA ARG A 100 9.94 -18.07 2.20
C ARG A 100 9.38 -19.46 1.86
N ARG A 101 8.19 -19.49 1.28
CA ARG A 101 7.50 -20.71 0.83
C ARG A 101 7.70 -20.86 -0.68
N GLY A 102 7.44 -22.05 -1.22
CA GLY A 102 7.54 -22.35 -2.64
C GLY A 102 8.84 -23.07 -3.01
N ASP A 103 9.01 -23.35 -4.31
CA ASP A 103 10.14 -24.11 -4.89
C ASP A 103 11.48 -23.34 -4.89
N ARG A 104 11.48 -22.09 -4.45
CA ARG A 104 12.71 -21.31 -4.33
C ARG A 104 13.49 -21.77 -3.10
N GLU A 105 14.73 -22.19 -3.32
CA GLU A 105 15.66 -22.57 -2.25
C GLU A 105 15.80 -21.46 -1.20
N LYS A 106 15.67 -21.80 0.08
CA LYS A 106 15.79 -20.83 1.17
C LYS A 106 17.22 -20.26 1.19
N PRO A 107 17.39 -18.97 1.05
CA PRO A 107 18.72 -18.37 1.01
C PRO A 107 19.49 -18.68 2.32
N GLY A 108 20.77 -18.99 2.21
CA GLY A 108 21.65 -19.22 3.34
C GLY A 108 21.76 -17.98 4.24
N ARG A 109 22.33 -18.13 5.44
CA ARG A 109 22.44 -17.02 6.42
C ARG A 109 23.17 -15.80 5.85
N ALA A 110 24.23 -16.00 5.11
CA ALA A 110 25.01 -14.92 4.49
C ALA A 110 24.18 -14.17 3.44
N ALA A 111 23.48 -14.89 2.55
CA ALA A 111 22.63 -14.32 1.52
C ALA A 111 21.45 -13.51 2.13
N ARG A 112 20.80 -14.02 3.18
CA ARG A 112 19.77 -13.28 3.90
C ARG A 112 20.27 -11.98 4.50
N ARG A 113 21.48 -12.02 5.08
CA ARG A 113 22.10 -10.82 5.64
C ARG A 113 22.44 -9.80 4.54
N ALA A 114 23.00 -10.25 3.42
CA ALA A 114 23.30 -9.38 2.28
C ALA A 114 22.03 -8.72 1.72
N ALA A 115 20.96 -9.48 1.51
CA ALA A 115 19.68 -8.94 1.06
C ALA A 115 19.09 -7.92 2.06
N ALA A 116 19.20 -8.18 3.37
CA ALA A 116 18.73 -7.23 4.38
C ALA A 116 19.55 -5.93 4.39
N LEU A 117 20.86 -6.00 4.20
CA LEU A 117 21.73 -4.81 4.13
C LEU A 117 21.43 -3.99 2.88
N ALA A 118 21.29 -4.63 1.71
CA ALA A 118 20.91 -3.96 0.47
C ALA A 118 19.54 -3.28 0.56
N ALA A 119 18.56 -3.93 1.21
CA ALA A 119 17.26 -3.32 1.46
C ALA A 119 17.32 -2.14 2.43
N LEU A 120 18.17 -2.18 3.46
CA LEU A 120 18.41 -1.05 4.36
C LEU A 120 19.11 0.11 3.64
N GLU A 121 20.04 -0.18 2.76
CA GLU A 121 20.70 0.83 1.93
C GLU A 121 19.71 1.56 1.02
N SER A 122 18.80 0.84 0.35
CA SER A 122 17.79 1.45 -0.53
C SER A 122 16.82 2.42 0.20
N VAL A 123 16.68 2.30 1.53
CA VAL A 123 15.90 3.22 2.35
C VAL A 123 16.75 4.21 3.16
N GLY A 124 18.07 4.27 2.90
CA GLY A 124 18.98 5.20 3.58
C GLY A 124 19.28 4.86 5.03
N LEU A 125 19.27 3.57 5.42
CA LEU A 125 19.47 3.10 6.79
C LEU A 125 20.61 2.08 6.93
N ALA A 126 21.59 2.08 6.03
CA ALA A 126 22.72 1.14 6.05
C ALA A 126 23.44 1.10 7.42
N ASP A 127 23.69 2.28 8.02
CA ASP A 127 24.43 2.44 9.29
C ASP A 127 23.63 2.00 10.53
N THR A 128 22.38 1.63 10.37
CA THR A 128 21.48 1.26 11.48
C THR A 128 21.32 -0.25 11.65
N ALA A 129 21.92 -1.06 10.79
CA ALA A 129 21.74 -2.51 10.72
C ALA A 129 21.92 -3.25 12.04
N GLY A 130 22.83 -2.79 12.91
CA GLY A 130 23.11 -3.36 14.24
C GLY A 130 22.21 -2.80 15.35
N LYS A 131 21.48 -1.71 15.13
CA LYS A 131 20.58 -1.11 16.12
C LYS A 131 19.33 -1.95 16.33
N TYR A 132 18.57 -1.63 17.37
CA TYR A 132 17.26 -2.21 17.67
C TYR A 132 16.15 -1.19 17.36
N ALA A 133 14.91 -1.66 17.15
CA ALA A 133 13.78 -0.81 16.77
C ALA A 133 13.55 0.37 17.75
N TRP A 134 13.70 0.14 19.05
CA TRP A 134 13.53 1.14 20.10
C TRP A 134 14.62 2.25 20.11
N GLN A 135 15.71 2.08 19.36
CA GLN A 135 16.77 3.09 19.18
C GLN A 135 16.53 3.98 17.95
N LEU A 136 15.44 3.78 17.23
CA LEU A 136 15.10 4.48 16.00
C LEU A 136 13.95 5.46 16.22
N SER A 137 13.95 6.58 15.46
CA SER A 137 12.77 7.45 15.34
C SER A 137 11.61 6.73 14.64
N GLY A 138 10.39 7.27 14.74
CA GLY A 138 9.21 6.71 14.06
C GLY A 138 9.41 6.58 12.55
N GLY A 139 9.90 7.63 11.89
CA GLY A 139 10.20 7.60 10.45
C GLY A 139 11.28 6.57 10.07
N MET A 140 12.31 6.40 10.92
CA MET A 140 13.31 5.35 10.70
C MET A 140 12.70 3.95 10.88
N GLN A 141 11.82 3.74 11.86
CA GLN A 141 11.11 2.46 12.01
C GLN A 141 10.23 2.17 10.80
N GLN A 142 9.57 3.19 10.24
CA GLN A 142 8.79 3.06 9.03
C GLN A 142 9.66 2.66 7.83
N ARG A 143 10.82 3.30 7.64
CA ARG A 143 11.80 2.90 6.62
C ARG A 143 12.28 1.45 6.81
N VAL A 144 12.46 0.99 8.05
CA VAL A 144 12.79 -0.43 8.33
C VAL A 144 11.64 -1.36 7.93
N ALA A 145 10.38 -0.98 8.16
CA ALA A 145 9.23 -1.78 7.73
C ALA A 145 9.14 -1.88 6.19
N ILE A 146 9.42 -0.79 5.48
CA ILE A 146 9.54 -0.77 4.01
C ILE A 146 10.71 -1.65 3.56
N ALA A 147 11.91 -1.49 4.13
CA ALA A 147 13.08 -2.32 3.82
C ALA A 147 12.80 -3.81 4.02
N ARG A 148 12.07 -4.17 5.08
CA ARG A 148 11.67 -5.56 5.36
C ARG A 148 10.78 -6.13 4.26
N ALA A 149 9.85 -5.33 3.73
CA ALA A 149 9.03 -5.72 2.59
C ALA A 149 9.87 -5.88 1.32
N LEU A 150 10.73 -4.92 1.03
CA LEU A 150 11.61 -4.91 -0.15
C LEU A 150 12.67 -6.02 -0.15
N ALA A 151 13.11 -6.48 1.02
CA ALA A 151 14.09 -7.57 1.13
C ALA A 151 13.59 -8.89 0.51
N CYS A 152 12.27 -9.05 0.39
CA CYS A 152 11.65 -10.22 -0.24
C CYS A 152 11.61 -10.12 -1.77
N ASP A 153 12.05 -9.00 -2.35
CA ASP A 153 11.96 -8.73 -3.78
C ASP A 153 10.53 -8.99 -4.32
N PRO A 154 9.54 -8.22 -3.80
CA PRO A 154 8.15 -8.44 -4.14
C PRO A 154 7.84 -7.87 -5.53
N VAL A 155 6.93 -8.53 -6.26
CA VAL A 155 6.34 -7.99 -7.50
C VAL A 155 5.20 -7.01 -7.19
N LEU A 156 4.53 -7.21 -6.03
CA LEU A 156 3.44 -6.34 -5.56
C LEU A 156 3.69 -5.94 -4.10
N LEU A 157 3.74 -4.64 -3.85
CA LEU A 157 3.82 -4.05 -2.51
C LEU A 157 2.47 -3.44 -2.13
N LEU A 158 1.85 -3.98 -1.09
CA LEU A 158 0.64 -3.44 -0.50
C LEU A 158 0.98 -2.58 0.70
N MET A 159 0.41 -1.38 0.80
CA MET A 159 0.66 -0.46 1.90
C MET A 159 -0.66 0.05 2.49
N ASP A 160 -0.86 -0.15 3.80
CA ASP A 160 -2.05 0.28 4.53
C ASP A 160 -1.74 1.50 5.39
N GLU A 161 -2.10 2.70 4.93
CA GLU A 161 -1.87 4.00 5.59
C GLU A 161 -0.43 4.17 6.11
N PRO A 162 0.60 3.94 5.26
CA PRO A 162 1.97 3.78 5.74
C PRO A 162 2.56 5.06 6.36
N PHE A 163 2.04 6.23 6.04
CA PHE A 163 2.61 7.51 6.46
C PHE A 163 1.76 8.26 7.52
N GLY A 164 0.66 7.63 7.98
CA GLY A 164 -0.30 8.28 8.87
C GLY A 164 0.21 8.63 10.27
N SER A 165 1.31 8.00 10.73
CA SER A 165 1.81 8.13 12.11
C SER A 165 3.13 8.90 12.22
N VAL A 166 3.54 9.62 11.18
CA VAL A 166 4.77 10.44 11.17
C VAL A 166 4.44 11.92 10.98
N ASP A 167 5.38 12.79 11.36
CA ASP A 167 5.25 14.23 11.12
C ASP A 167 5.28 14.57 9.63
N ALA A 168 4.89 15.81 9.28
CA ALA A 168 4.73 16.23 7.89
C ALA A 168 6.03 16.12 7.07
N GLN A 169 7.17 16.58 7.61
CA GLN A 169 8.46 16.52 6.91
C GLN A 169 8.90 15.07 6.68
N THR A 170 8.79 14.23 7.69
CA THR A 170 9.11 12.79 7.58
C THR A 170 8.20 12.09 6.57
N ARG A 171 6.93 12.52 6.45
CA ARG A 171 5.98 11.98 5.47
C ARG A 171 6.44 12.30 4.05
N GLU A 172 6.76 13.55 3.77
CA GLU A 172 7.29 13.99 2.47
C GLU A 172 8.54 13.20 2.07
N ASP A 173 9.49 13.03 2.99
CA ASP A 173 10.69 12.22 2.77
C ASP A 173 10.38 10.74 2.47
N LEU A 174 9.31 10.18 3.05
CA LEU A 174 8.88 8.79 2.82
C LEU A 174 8.12 8.63 1.51
N GLU A 175 7.33 9.63 1.10
CA GLU A 175 6.68 9.68 -0.21
C GLU A 175 7.73 9.68 -1.33
N ASP A 176 8.75 10.55 -1.23
CA ASP A 176 9.85 10.63 -2.18
C ASP A 176 10.70 9.35 -2.20
N LEU A 177 10.94 8.77 -1.02
CA LEU A 177 11.58 7.46 -0.91
C LEU A 177 10.80 6.38 -1.66
N LEU A 178 9.48 6.34 -1.50
CA LEU A 178 8.62 5.37 -2.16
C LEU A 178 8.69 5.49 -3.69
N LEU A 179 8.58 6.71 -4.22
CA LEU A 179 8.68 6.99 -5.65
C LEU A 179 10.03 6.58 -6.22
N ARG A 180 11.13 6.88 -5.51
CA ARG A 180 12.48 6.48 -5.90
C ARG A 180 12.64 4.96 -5.92
N VAL A 181 12.26 4.28 -4.84
CA VAL A 181 12.36 2.81 -4.74
C VAL A 181 11.53 2.12 -5.82
N ARG A 182 10.33 2.64 -6.12
CA ARG A 182 9.50 2.14 -7.22
C ARG A 182 10.23 2.23 -8.55
N ALA A 183 10.79 3.40 -8.87
CA ALA A 183 11.50 3.63 -10.13
C ALA A 183 12.75 2.77 -10.27
N GLU A 184 13.51 2.55 -9.17
CA GLU A 184 14.71 1.73 -9.17
C GLU A 184 14.46 0.23 -9.30
N ARG A 185 13.29 -0.25 -8.84
CA ARG A 185 12.98 -1.69 -8.76
C ARG A 185 11.87 -2.16 -9.68
N ASP A 186 11.24 -1.25 -10.42
CA ASP A 186 10.07 -1.53 -11.27
C ASP A 186 8.96 -2.30 -10.53
N ILE A 187 8.68 -1.89 -9.28
CA ILE A 187 7.74 -2.58 -8.40
C ILE A 187 6.34 -2.01 -8.54
N THR A 188 5.34 -2.87 -8.59
CA THR A 188 3.93 -2.48 -8.53
C THR A 188 3.53 -2.17 -7.10
N ILE A 189 2.81 -1.06 -6.88
CA ILE A 189 2.42 -0.61 -5.54
C ILE A 189 0.92 -0.34 -5.48
N LEU A 190 0.27 -0.88 -4.46
CA LEU A 190 -1.10 -0.52 -4.10
C LEU A 190 -1.08 0.13 -2.71
N LEU A 191 -1.33 1.43 -2.68
CA LEU A 191 -1.27 2.26 -1.48
C LEU A 191 -2.66 2.65 -1.02
N VAL A 192 -3.04 2.27 0.18
CA VAL A 192 -4.26 2.73 0.84
C VAL A 192 -3.93 3.92 1.72
N THR A 193 -4.65 5.02 1.55
CA THR A 193 -4.49 6.23 2.37
C THR A 193 -5.81 6.95 2.59
N HIS A 194 -5.86 7.80 3.59
CA HIS A 194 -6.93 8.78 3.78
C HIS A 194 -6.49 10.21 3.42
N ASP A 195 -5.21 10.40 3.11
CA ASP A 195 -4.64 11.68 2.70
C ASP A 195 -4.75 11.84 1.18
N ILE A 196 -5.48 12.88 0.76
CA ILE A 196 -5.73 13.15 -0.65
C ILE A 196 -4.48 13.71 -1.33
N ASP A 197 -3.71 14.53 -0.65
CA ASP A 197 -2.49 15.10 -1.19
C ASP A 197 -1.45 14.02 -1.44
N GLU A 198 -1.27 13.09 -0.49
CA GLU A 198 -0.45 11.88 -0.63
C GLU A 198 -0.89 11.05 -1.84
N SER A 199 -2.21 10.82 -1.99
CA SER A 199 -2.75 9.98 -3.06
C SER A 199 -2.48 10.52 -4.45
N VAL A 200 -2.61 11.84 -4.64
CA VAL A 200 -2.32 12.52 -5.91
C VAL A 200 -0.82 12.68 -6.14
N TYR A 201 -0.06 12.93 -5.07
CA TYR A 201 1.39 13.09 -5.18
C TYR A 201 2.10 11.79 -5.56
N THR A 202 1.70 10.67 -5.00
CA THR A 202 2.41 9.39 -5.22
C THR A 202 1.83 8.55 -6.35
N GLY A 203 0.50 8.55 -6.54
CA GLY A 203 -0.20 7.67 -7.48
C GLY A 203 -0.03 8.02 -8.96
N ASP A 204 -0.07 7.00 -9.82
CA ASP A 204 -0.34 7.16 -11.25
C ASP A 204 -1.85 7.17 -11.51
N ARG A 205 -2.59 6.52 -10.60
CA ARG A 205 -4.04 6.45 -10.60
C ARG A 205 -4.58 6.48 -9.17
N VAL A 206 -5.66 7.25 -8.97
CA VAL A 206 -6.38 7.33 -7.69
C VAL A 206 -7.72 6.62 -7.83
N VAL A 207 -7.95 5.61 -7.01
CA VAL A 207 -9.23 4.91 -6.88
C VAL A 207 -9.98 5.43 -5.68
N VAL A 208 -11.16 5.99 -5.88
CA VAL A 208 -11.99 6.55 -4.82
C VAL A 208 -13.06 5.54 -4.43
N LEU A 209 -13.12 5.18 -3.14
CA LEU A 209 -14.17 4.31 -2.60
C LEU A 209 -15.32 5.11 -2.00
N THR A 210 -16.54 4.57 -2.12
CA THR A 210 -17.74 5.08 -1.45
C THR A 210 -17.66 4.91 0.06
N ARG A 211 -18.48 5.66 0.81
CA ARG A 211 -18.77 5.35 2.22
C ARG A 211 -19.48 4.00 2.29
N GLY A 212 -19.14 3.18 3.29
CA GLY A 212 -19.59 1.79 3.46
C GLY A 212 -21.03 1.45 3.01
N PRO A 213 -21.20 0.34 2.28
CA PRO A 213 -20.16 -0.59 1.87
C PRO A 213 -19.25 0.03 0.81
N GLY A 214 -17.93 -0.32 0.90
CA GLY A 214 -16.94 0.19 -0.04
C GLY A 214 -17.14 -0.37 -1.44
N ARG A 215 -17.42 0.52 -2.38
CA ARG A 215 -17.48 0.26 -3.84
C ARG A 215 -16.54 1.23 -4.54
N VAL A 216 -16.04 0.87 -5.70
CA VAL A 216 -15.33 1.83 -6.55
C VAL A 216 -16.33 2.88 -7.02
N ARG A 217 -16.07 4.13 -6.67
CA ARG A 217 -16.87 5.28 -7.09
C ARG A 217 -16.33 5.87 -8.38
N ALA A 218 -15.03 6.06 -8.44
CA ALA A 218 -14.33 6.63 -9.58
C ALA A 218 -12.87 6.20 -9.58
N GLU A 219 -12.28 6.21 -10.75
CA GLU A 219 -10.84 6.07 -10.97
C GLU A 219 -10.37 7.29 -11.74
N LEU A 220 -9.31 7.93 -11.26
CA LEU A 220 -8.72 9.11 -11.89
C LEU A 220 -7.26 8.83 -12.24
N THR A 221 -6.91 9.04 -13.49
CA THR A 221 -5.50 9.02 -13.92
C THR A 221 -4.82 10.28 -13.45
N VAL A 222 -3.61 10.12 -12.92
CA VAL A 222 -2.77 11.22 -12.43
C VAL A 222 -1.67 11.49 -13.45
N ASP A 223 -1.94 12.39 -14.37
CA ASP A 223 -0.97 12.81 -15.40
C ASP A 223 -0.16 14.01 -14.89
N LEU A 224 0.80 13.72 -14.00
CA LEU A 224 1.74 14.70 -13.47
C LEU A 224 3.14 14.38 -13.99
N PRO A 225 3.92 15.42 -14.38
CA PRO A 225 5.27 15.21 -14.89
C PRO A 225 6.19 14.58 -13.83
N GLY A 226 7.09 13.73 -14.29
CA GLY A 226 8.17 13.18 -13.47
C GLY A 226 9.52 13.85 -13.78
N PRO A 227 10.51 13.76 -12.89
CA PRO A 227 10.37 13.29 -11.51
C PRO A 227 9.53 14.24 -10.65
N ARG A 228 8.78 13.70 -9.69
CA ARG A 228 7.97 14.52 -8.77
C ARG A 228 8.82 15.12 -7.65
N ASP A 229 8.47 16.35 -7.26
CA ASP A 229 9.11 17.12 -6.20
C ASP A 229 8.05 17.74 -5.29
N GLN A 230 8.26 17.70 -3.98
CA GLN A 230 7.27 18.08 -2.96
C GLN A 230 6.77 19.53 -3.09
N ILE A 231 7.57 20.43 -3.65
CA ILE A 231 7.21 21.85 -3.81
C ILE A 231 6.64 22.05 -5.22
N SER A 232 7.46 21.86 -6.24
CA SER A 232 7.11 22.21 -7.62
C SER A 232 5.95 21.39 -8.18
N THR A 233 5.85 20.09 -7.83
CA THR A 233 4.72 19.26 -8.28
C THR A 233 3.41 19.72 -7.63
N ARG A 234 3.43 20.07 -6.35
CA ARG A 234 2.23 20.55 -5.63
C ARG A 234 1.76 21.94 -6.06
N GLU A 235 2.65 22.75 -6.67
CA GLU A 235 2.32 24.06 -7.27
C GLU A 235 1.64 23.96 -8.64
N LEU A 236 1.66 22.79 -9.28
CA LEU A 236 1.03 22.59 -10.58
C LEU A 236 -0.49 22.77 -10.51
N ARG A 237 -1.06 23.45 -11.50
CA ARG A 237 -2.52 23.60 -11.63
C ARG A 237 -3.22 22.25 -11.73
N GLU A 238 -2.60 21.27 -12.37
CA GLU A 238 -3.14 19.95 -12.55
C GLU A 238 -3.20 19.20 -11.22
N PHE A 239 -2.19 19.33 -10.36
CA PHE A 239 -2.22 18.79 -8.99
C PHE A 239 -3.40 19.35 -8.21
N ALA A 240 -3.57 20.68 -8.20
CA ALA A 240 -4.68 21.34 -7.50
C ALA A 240 -6.06 20.90 -8.05
N ARG A 241 -6.17 20.69 -9.37
CA ARG A 241 -7.38 20.19 -10.03
C ARG A 241 -7.72 18.78 -9.56
N LEU A 242 -6.78 17.85 -9.67
CA LEU A 242 -6.92 16.45 -9.26
C LEU A 242 -7.27 16.32 -7.78
N ARG A 243 -6.52 17.01 -6.92
CA ARG A 243 -6.79 17.10 -5.48
C ARG A 243 -8.22 17.55 -5.18
N GLY A 244 -8.67 18.61 -5.87
CA GLY A 244 -10.04 19.14 -5.74
C GLY A 244 -11.09 18.14 -6.20
N GLU A 245 -10.84 17.40 -7.27
CA GLU A 245 -11.73 16.38 -7.80
C GLU A 245 -11.83 15.17 -6.86
N VAL A 246 -10.70 14.62 -6.41
CA VAL A 246 -10.67 13.53 -5.41
C VAL A 246 -11.39 13.95 -4.13
N SER A 247 -11.12 15.19 -3.64
CA SER A 247 -11.77 15.72 -2.43
C SER A 247 -13.30 15.79 -2.55
N ARG A 248 -13.82 16.21 -3.71
CA ARG A 248 -15.26 16.19 -3.97
C ARG A 248 -15.83 14.78 -3.96
N LEU A 249 -15.20 13.85 -4.68
CA LEU A 249 -15.62 12.48 -4.77
C LEU A 249 -15.65 11.76 -3.41
N VAL A 250 -14.66 12.01 -2.55
CA VAL A 250 -14.61 11.45 -1.19
C VAL A 250 -15.72 12.01 -0.28
N ARG A 251 -16.05 13.30 -0.42
CA ARG A 251 -17.06 13.99 0.43
C ARG A 251 -18.50 13.75 0.01
N GLU A 252 -18.75 13.54 -1.27
CA GLU A 252 -20.10 13.32 -1.77
C GLU A 252 -20.69 12.03 -1.17
N ARG A 253 -21.92 12.10 -0.69
CA ARG A 253 -22.70 10.90 -0.32
C ARG A 253 -23.06 10.15 -1.61
N ALA A 254 -22.99 8.81 -1.56
CA ALA A 254 -23.61 8.00 -2.62
C ALA A 254 -25.08 8.43 -2.76
N PRO A 255 -25.62 8.57 -3.97
CA PRO A 255 -27.06 8.79 -4.13
C PRO A 255 -27.78 7.64 -3.42
N ASP A 256 -28.71 7.99 -2.52
CA ASP A 256 -29.52 7.01 -1.79
C ASP A 256 -30.20 6.09 -2.82
N ALA A 257 -29.93 4.78 -2.74
CA ALA A 257 -30.57 3.76 -3.59
C ALA A 257 -32.06 3.55 -3.26
N THR A 258 -32.65 4.44 -2.47
CA THR A 258 -34.08 4.49 -2.16
C THR A 258 -34.74 5.63 -2.92
N GLY A 259 -34.93 5.43 -4.24
CA GLY A 259 -35.97 6.14 -5.00
C GLY A 259 -37.35 5.75 -4.49
N ARG A 260 -37.74 6.22 -3.30
CA ARG A 260 -39.16 6.34 -2.96
C ARG A 260 -39.61 7.69 -3.51
N ALA A 261 -40.26 7.63 -4.67
CA ALA A 261 -41.13 8.68 -5.15
C ALA A 261 -42.15 8.98 -4.02
N ALA A 262 -42.09 10.22 -3.50
CA ALA A 262 -43.22 10.75 -2.73
C ALA A 262 -44.36 10.99 -3.74
N GLY A 263 -45.38 10.15 -3.69
CA GLY A 263 -46.69 10.41 -4.25
C GLY A 263 -47.55 11.14 -3.22
#